data_fd0880f979c391c3d317bcc03fd8ab25
#
_entry.id   fd0880f979c391c3d317bcc03fd8ab25
#
_cell.length_a   1.000
_cell.length_b   1.000
_cell.length_c   1.000
_cell.angle_alpha   90.00
_cell.angle_beta   90.00
_cell.angle_gamma   90.00
#
_symmetry.space_group_name_H-M   'P 1'
#
loop_
_entity.id
_entity.type
_entity.pdbx_description
1 polymer ?
#
loop_
_entity_poly.entity_id
_entity_poly.type
_entity_poly.pdbx_seq_one_letter_code
_entity_poly.pdbx_strand_id
1 'polypeptide(L)'
;MQTIIISGHLAADCETFQSKGDLEIVRFSVAVNSPKIGSEDSKPTYYTCRMKKNGSSELLKKGRHVSVTGELRASLNITEAKTHLNLDVWVYSLDMSPGVKEN
;
A
#
# COMPACT_ATOMS: atom_id res chain seq x y z
N MET A 1 -2.89 -15.26 12.05
CA MET A 1 -2.18 -14.24 11.23
C MET A 1 -2.56 -14.39 9.78
N GLN A 2 -2.90 -13.29 9.14
CA GLN A 2 -3.23 -13.29 7.72
C GLN A 2 -2.10 -12.59 6.97
N THR A 3 -1.38 -13.34 6.18
CA THR A 3 -0.29 -12.79 5.39
C THR A 3 -0.77 -12.55 3.97
N ILE A 4 -0.45 -11.38 3.45
CA ILE A 4 -0.77 -11.03 2.08
C ILE A 4 0.49 -10.57 1.37
N ILE A 5 0.56 -10.87 0.09
CA ILE A 5 1.63 -10.38 -0.78
C ILE A 5 0.96 -9.62 -1.91
N ILE A 6 1.30 -8.35 -2.06
CA ILE A 6 0.72 -7.52 -3.10
C ILE A 6 1.83 -6.85 -3.90
N SER A 7 1.56 -6.64 -5.17
CA SER A 7 2.44 -5.90 -6.06
C SER A 7 1.65 -4.85 -6.79
N GLY A 8 2.16 -3.65 -6.85
CA GLY A 8 1.48 -2.56 -7.52
C GLY A 8 2.31 -1.31 -7.50
N HIS A 9 1.65 -0.19 -7.77
CA HIS A 9 2.32 1.11 -7.83
C HIS A 9 1.81 2.01 -6.74
N LEU A 10 2.68 2.86 -6.21
CA LEU A 10 2.24 3.85 -5.25
C LEU A 10 1.31 4.86 -5.91
N ALA A 11 0.16 5.07 -5.30
CA ALA A 11 -0.83 6.02 -5.80
C ALA A 11 -0.43 7.46 -5.53
N ALA A 12 0.43 7.68 -4.54
CA ALA A 12 0.91 9.00 -4.16
C ALA A 12 2.23 8.83 -3.41
N ASP A 13 2.90 9.95 -3.13
CA ASP A 13 4.08 9.92 -2.28
C ASP A 13 3.68 9.46 -0.88
N CYS A 14 4.60 8.78 -0.20
CA CYS A 14 4.33 8.33 1.15
C CYS A 14 4.23 9.51 2.12
N GLU A 15 3.53 9.24 3.22
CA GLU A 15 3.41 10.20 4.31
C GLU A 15 4.09 9.63 5.54
N THR A 16 4.77 10.49 6.29
CA THR A 16 5.42 10.09 7.53
C THR A 16 4.73 10.79 8.68
N PHE A 17 4.44 10.06 9.73
CA PHE A 17 3.87 10.64 10.94
C PHE A 17 4.45 9.94 12.16
N GLN A 18 4.37 10.62 13.29
CA GLN A 18 4.85 10.06 14.54
C GLN A 18 3.72 9.33 15.24
N SER A 19 4.02 8.13 15.65
CA SER A 19 3.15 7.35 16.53
C SER A 19 3.55 7.61 17.96
N LYS A 20 2.83 7.01 18.91
CA LYS A 20 3.16 7.15 20.32
C LYS A 20 4.57 6.62 20.58
N GLY A 21 5.32 7.29 21.42
CA GLY A 21 6.63 6.83 21.83
C GLY A 21 7.74 7.10 20.83
N ASP A 22 7.66 8.19 20.08
CA ASP A 22 8.70 8.62 19.13
C ASP A 22 8.91 7.68 17.95
N LEU A 23 7.99 6.76 17.74
CA LEU A 23 8.06 5.86 16.60
C LEU A 23 7.55 6.57 15.35
N GLU A 24 8.37 6.62 14.32
CA GLU A 24 7.95 7.17 13.03
C GLU A 24 7.38 6.08 12.16
N ILE A 25 6.19 6.33 11.64
CA ILE A 25 5.46 5.40 10.77
C ILE A 25 5.32 6.04 9.40
N VAL A 26 5.58 5.25 8.39
CA VAL A 26 5.36 5.65 7.00
C VAL A 26 4.09 5.00 6.51
N ARG A 27 3.22 5.79 5.92
CA ARG A 27 1.98 5.31 5.32
C ARG A 27 2.00 5.58 3.83
N PHE A 28 1.62 4.58 3.06
CA PHE A 28 1.53 4.73 1.61
C PHE A 28 0.40 3.86 1.07
N SER A 29 -0.12 4.25 -0.07
CA SER A 29 -1.21 3.55 -0.72
C SER A 29 -0.69 2.85 -1.97
N VAL A 30 -0.99 1.56 -2.09
CA VAL A 30 -0.57 0.76 -3.24
C VAL A 30 -1.79 0.44 -4.08
N ALA A 31 -1.72 0.81 -5.35
CA ALA A 31 -2.77 0.48 -6.31
C ALA A 31 -2.39 -0.83 -7.00
N VAL A 32 -3.22 -1.83 -6.82
CA VAL A 32 -2.99 -3.16 -7.39
C VAL A 32 -4.00 -3.40 -8.49
N ASN A 33 -3.50 -3.64 -9.69
CA ASN A 33 -4.33 -3.99 -10.84
C ASN A 33 -4.36 -5.49 -10.98
N SER A 34 -5.55 -6.06 -10.92
CA SER A 34 -5.72 -7.50 -11.12
C SER A 34 -6.09 -7.78 -12.56
N PRO A 35 -5.64 -8.91 -13.12
CA PRO A 35 -6.07 -9.30 -14.47
C PRO A 35 -7.58 -9.44 -14.52
N LYS A 36 -8.15 -9.02 -15.60
CA LYS A 36 -9.59 -9.17 -15.82
C LYS A 36 -9.96 -10.61 -16.08
N ILE A 37 -11.06 -11.02 -15.48
CA ILE A 37 -11.67 -12.29 -15.81
C ILE A 37 -13.09 -11.99 -16.20
N GLY A 38 -13.35 -11.87 -17.50
CA GLY A 38 -14.70 -11.70 -18.03
C GLY A 38 -15.33 -10.34 -17.85
N SER A 39 -14.56 -9.33 -17.51
CA SER A 39 -15.07 -7.97 -17.34
C SER A 39 -14.17 -6.98 -18.06
N GLU A 40 -14.75 -5.94 -18.60
CA GLU A 40 -14.00 -4.92 -19.30
C GLU A 40 -13.49 -3.82 -18.37
N ASP A 41 -14.10 -3.68 -17.20
CA ASP A 41 -13.71 -2.64 -16.27
C ASP A 41 -12.79 -3.18 -15.22
N SER A 42 -11.53 -2.80 -15.32
CA SER A 42 -10.53 -3.15 -14.33
C SER A 42 -10.26 -1.93 -13.47
N LYS A 43 -10.77 -1.97 -12.25
CA LYS A 43 -10.46 -0.93 -11.28
C LYS A 43 -9.37 -1.43 -10.34
N PRO A 44 -8.40 -0.60 -10.04
CA PRO A 44 -7.37 -1.04 -9.08
C PRO A 44 -7.96 -1.20 -7.69
N THR A 45 -7.38 -2.13 -6.95
CA THR A 45 -7.66 -2.26 -5.52
C THR A 45 -6.59 -1.47 -4.78
N TYR A 46 -7.02 -0.64 -3.84
CA TYR A 46 -6.09 0.19 -3.07
C TYR A 46 -5.88 -0.40 -1.70
N TYR A 47 -4.61 -0.58 -1.35
CA TYR A 47 -4.23 -1.06 -0.03
C TYR A 47 -3.48 0.04 0.69
N THR A 48 -3.88 0.33 1.91
CA THR A 48 -3.16 1.28 2.76
C THR A 48 -2.11 0.51 3.55
N CYS A 49 -0.86 0.83 3.29
CA CYS A 49 0.26 0.13 3.90
C CYS A 49 0.95 1.03 4.93
N ARG A 50 1.34 0.43 6.05
CA ARG A 50 2.04 1.12 7.10
C ARG A 50 3.27 0.32 7.50
N MET A 51 4.36 1.01 7.73
CA MET A 51 5.60 0.39 8.19
C MET A 51 6.40 1.37 9.02
N LYS A 52 7.32 0.83 9.81
CA LYS A 52 8.27 1.69 10.50
C LYS A 52 9.15 2.40 9.49
N LYS A 53 9.42 3.66 9.74
CA LYS A 53 10.30 4.42 8.85
C LYS A 53 11.68 3.79 8.83
N ASN A 54 12.24 3.67 7.62
CA ASN A 54 13.60 3.19 7.44
C ASN A 54 14.23 3.94 6.26
N GLY A 55 15.45 3.55 5.89
CA GLY A 55 16.15 4.22 4.81
C GLY A 55 15.47 4.13 3.45
N SER A 56 14.62 3.12 3.26
CA SER A 56 13.90 2.94 1.99
C SER A 56 12.73 3.89 1.84
N SER A 57 12.25 4.51 2.92
CA SER A 57 11.04 5.33 2.84
C SER A 57 11.20 6.54 1.93
N GLU A 58 12.40 7.03 1.73
CA GLU A 58 12.63 8.14 0.82
C GLU A 58 12.36 7.79 -0.64
N LEU A 59 12.36 6.50 -0.95
CA LEU A 59 12.14 6.01 -2.31
C LEU A 59 10.66 5.77 -2.61
N LEU A 60 9.79 5.93 -1.63
CA LEU A 60 8.36 5.66 -1.76
C LEU A 60 7.66 6.87 -2.36
N LYS A 61 7.80 7.02 -3.66
CA LYS A 61 7.23 8.13 -4.41
C LYS A 61 6.14 7.63 -5.34
N LYS A 62 5.24 8.53 -5.70
CA LYS A 62 4.14 8.23 -6.61
C LYS A 62 4.65 7.53 -7.86
N GLY A 63 3.96 6.46 -8.24
CA GLY A 63 4.28 5.69 -9.44
C GLY A 63 5.33 4.61 -9.25
N ARG A 64 5.98 4.57 -8.08
CA ARG A 64 6.99 3.54 -7.82
C ARG A 64 6.34 2.17 -7.71
N HIS A 65 6.91 1.18 -8.38
CA HIS A 65 6.43 -0.19 -8.26
C HIS A 65 7.01 -0.84 -7.00
N VAL A 66 6.15 -1.46 -6.23
CA VAL A 66 6.55 -2.11 -4.99
C VAL A 66 5.90 -3.47 -4.87
N SER A 67 6.56 -4.36 -4.15
CA SER A 67 5.99 -5.63 -3.69
C SER A 67 6.03 -5.62 -2.17
N VAL A 68 4.89 -5.84 -1.58
CA VAL A 68 4.71 -5.75 -0.14
C VAL A 68 4.25 -7.07 0.41
N THR A 69 4.90 -7.53 1.47
CA THR A 69 4.46 -8.69 2.24
C THR A 69 4.12 -8.20 3.64
N GLY A 70 2.94 -8.52 4.10
CA GLY A 70 2.54 -8.06 5.42
C GLY A 70 1.28 -8.73 5.91
N GLU A 71 0.77 -8.21 7.01
CA GLU A 71 -0.46 -8.70 7.60
C GLU A 71 -1.62 -7.84 7.13
N LEU A 72 -2.64 -8.50 6.59
CA LEU A 72 -3.84 -7.81 6.11
C LEU A 72 -4.85 -7.71 7.23
N ARG A 73 -5.42 -6.53 7.36
CA ARG A 73 -6.59 -6.30 8.21
C ARG A 73 -7.64 -5.60 7.37
N ALA A 74 -8.76 -6.27 7.18
CA ALA A 74 -9.88 -5.72 6.44
C ALA A 74 -10.95 -5.27 7.42
N SER A 75 -11.52 -4.12 7.18
CA SER A 75 -12.62 -3.62 8.00
C SER A 75 -13.62 -2.87 7.13
N LEU A 76 -14.84 -2.79 7.61
CA LEU A 76 -15.89 -2.06 6.93
C LEU A 76 -16.29 -0.84 7.74
N ASN A 77 -16.37 0.28 7.06
CA ASN A 77 -16.96 1.49 7.60
C ASN A 77 -18.32 1.67 6.95
N ILE A 78 -19.36 1.55 7.75
CA ILE A 78 -20.72 1.71 7.26
C ILE A 78 -21.27 3.02 7.79
N THR A 79 -21.54 3.95 6.88
CA THR A 79 -22.18 5.22 7.21
C THR A 79 -23.55 5.25 6.55
N GLU A 80 -24.36 6.23 6.92
CA GLU A 80 -25.69 6.38 6.32
C GLU A 80 -25.61 6.58 4.80
N ALA A 81 -24.51 7.15 4.32
CA ALA A 81 -24.35 7.48 2.92
C ALA A 81 -23.67 6.40 2.10
N LYS A 82 -22.77 5.63 2.69
CA LYS A 82 -22.07 4.59 1.94
C LYS A 82 -21.28 3.65 2.83
N THR A 83 -20.89 2.55 2.22
CA THR A 83 -20.07 1.52 2.84
C THR A 83 -18.66 1.59 2.26
N HIS A 84 -17.68 1.66 3.13
CA HIS A 84 -16.27 1.65 2.74
C HIS A 84 -15.59 0.39 3.23
N LEU A 85 -14.89 -0.25 2.33
CA LEU A 85 -14.00 -1.35 2.68
C LEU A 85 -12.60 -0.79 2.86
N ASN A 86 -12.05 -0.99 4.05
CA ASN A 86 -10.67 -0.58 4.35
C ASN A 86 -9.77 -1.80 4.32
N LEU A 87 -8.75 -1.73 3.49
CA LEU A 87 -7.75 -2.79 3.39
C LEU A 87 -6.44 -2.23 3.89
N ASP A 88 -6.07 -2.61 5.10
CA ASP A 88 -4.87 -2.13 5.76
C ASP A 88 -3.85 -3.24 5.84
N VAL A 89 -2.60 -2.90 5.53
CA VAL A 89 -1.51 -3.86 5.55
C VAL A 89 -0.41 -3.33 6.47
N TRP A 90 -0.05 -4.11 7.47
CA TRP A 90 1.15 -3.84 8.26
C TRP A 90 2.30 -4.56 7.57
N VAL A 91 3.26 -3.79 7.10
CA VAL A 91 4.31 -4.31 6.21
C VAL A 91 5.40 -5.00 7.02
N TYR A 92 5.70 -6.23 6.64
CA TYR A 92 6.84 -6.95 7.19
C TYR A 92 8.05 -6.86 6.27
N SER A 93 7.82 -6.84 4.98
CA SER A 93 8.88 -6.83 3.98
C SER A 93 8.42 -6.01 2.78
N LEU A 94 9.31 -5.18 2.28
CA LEU A 94 9.04 -4.31 1.15
C LEU A 94 10.17 -4.46 0.14
N ASP A 95 9.81 -4.81 -1.08
CA ASP A 95 10.74 -4.83 -2.20
C ASP A 95 10.30 -3.80 -3.22
N MET A 96 11.24 -2.99 -3.67
CA MET A 96 10.98 -2.04 -4.73
C MET A 96 11.71 -2.48 -5.97
N SER A 97 11.00 -2.46 -7.09
CA SER A 97 11.67 -2.69 -8.36
C SER A 97 12.76 -1.65 -8.55
N PRO A 98 13.90 -2.03 -9.14
CA PRO A 98 14.84 -1.02 -9.56
C PRO A 98 14.06 -0.04 -10.45
N GLY A 99 14.13 1.22 -10.15
CA GLY A 99 13.45 2.21 -10.95
C GLY A 99 13.85 2.06 -12.41
N VAL A 100 12.99 2.53 -13.31
CA VAL A 100 13.36 2.58 -14.70
C VAL A 100 14.60 3.44 -14.78
N LYS A 101 15.67 2.87 -15.31
CA LYS A 101 16.87 3.66 -15.47
C LYS A 101 16.62 4.71 -16.54
N GLU A 102 16.64 5.93 -16.10
CA GLU A 102 16.65 7.05 -16.99
C GLU A 102 18.04 7.18 -17.54
N ASN A 103 18.19 6.85 -18.76
CA ASN A 103 19.49 7.05 -19.41
C ASN A 103 19.42 8.21 -20.34
#